data_2459e4b2a88fc15d55f59118d8e6fa5c
#
_entry.id   2459e4b2a88fc15d55f59118d8e6fa5c
#
_cell.length_a   1.000
_cell.length_b   1.000
_cell.length_c   1.000
_cell.angle_alpha   90.00
_cell.angle_beta   90.00
_cell.angle_gamma   90.00
#
_symmetry.space_group_name_H-M   'P 1'
#
loop_
_entity.id
_entity.type
_entity.pdbx_description
1 polymer ?
#
loop_
_entity_poly.entity_id
_entity_poly.type
_entity_poly.pdbx_seq_one_letter_code
_entity_poly.pdbx_strand_id
1 'polypeptide(L)'
;SDYSRRMEQIAQKVEASFPAIFVNEYGYLYDYVDGDYKDLSVRPNMVFAIAFDYSPLQQKQKKSVLDIVTKELLTPKGLRSLSPKSMGYNPNYVGPQRERDYAYHQGTAWPWLAGFYFEAYLKLYKRSGLSFIERQMIGYEDEMVSHCIGSLPELFDGNPPFKGRGAVSF
;
A
#
# COMPACT_ATOMS: atom_id res chain seq x y z
N SER A 1 10.13 33.73 -6.99
CA SER A 1 10.77 33.52 -8.30
C SER A 1 9.73 33.03 -9.32
N ASP A 2 10.01 33.16 -10.59
CA ASP A 2 9.14 32.71 -11.67
C ASP A 2 8.94 31.17 -11.62
N TYR A 3 9.98 30.46 -11.28
CA TYR A 3 9.94 29.01 -11.01
C TYR A 3 8.96 28.67 -9.87
N SER A 4 9.01 29.37 -8.75
CA SER A 4 8.12 29.17 -7.61
C SER A 4 6.65 29.34 -8.01
N ARG A 5 6.32 30.41 -8.74
CA ARG A 5 4.95 30.64 -9.26
C ARG A 5 4.47 29.52 -10.18
N ARG A 6 5.34 29.04 -11.05
CA ARG A 6 5.02 27.95 -11.96
C ARG A 6 4.73 26.63 -11.20
N MET A 7 5.54 26.30 -10.19
CA MET A 7 5.33 25.11 -9.35
C MET A 7 4.03 25.20 -8.56
N GLU A 8 3.72 26.38 -8.01
CA GLU A 8 2.47 26.63 -7.30
C GLU A 8 1.24 26.45 -8.22
N GLN A 9 1.29 26.96 -9.45
CA GLN A 9 0.21 26.77 -10.43
C GLN A 9 0.02 25.28 -10.80
N ILE A 10 1.11 24.51 -10.92
CA ILE A 10 1.04 23.08 -11.16
C ILE A 10 0.43 22.36 -9.96
N ALA A 11 0.87 22.69 -8.75
CA ALA A 11 0.33 22.10 -7.51
C ALA A 11 -1.18 22.34 -7.39
N GLN A 12 -1.65 23.57 -7.63
CA GLN A 12 -3.09 23.89 -7.63
C GLN A 12 -3.88 23.10 -8.66
N LYS A 13 -3.33 22.89 -9.86
CA LYS A 13 -3.98 22.04 -10.88
C LYS A 13 -4.08 20.58 -10.41
N VAL A 14 -3.01 20.03 -9.84
CA VAL A 14 -3.00 18.67 -9.29
C VAL A 14 -4.01 18.54 -8.15
N GLU A 15 -4.03 19.49 -7.22
CA GLU A 15 -4.96 19.51 -6.09
C GLU A 15 -6.42 19.47 -6.54
N ALA A 16 -6.76 20.18 -7.61
CA ALA A 16 -8.12 20.17 -8.17
C ALA A 16 -8.42 18.90 -8.99
N SER A 17 -7.48 18.45 -9.83
CA SER A 17 -7.73 17.36 -10.80
C SER A 17 -7.60 15.98 -10.20
N PHE A 18 -6.65 15.74 -9.29
CA PHE A 18 -6.38 14.42 -8.76
C PHE A 18 -7.59 13.78 -8.06
N PRO A 19 -8.26 14.47 -7.12
CA PRO A 19 -9.46 13.89 -6.51
C PRO A 19 -10.59 13.67 -7.50
N ALA A 20 -10.76 14.58 -8.47
CA ALA A 20 -11.82 14.47 -9.49
C ALA A 20 -11.62 13.28 -10.43
N ILE A 21 -10.37 12.88 -10.69
CA ILE A 21 -10.03 11.80 -11.61
C ILE A 21 -9.96 10.45 -10.88
N PHE A 22 -9.29 10.42 -9.72
CA PHE A 22 -8.91 9.17 -9.06
C PHE A 22 -9.86 8.72 -7.95
N VAL A 23 -10.59 9.61 -7.28
CA VAL A 23 -11.54 9.19 -6.23
C VAL A 23 -12.77 8.57 -6.89
N ASN A 24 -13.02 7.29 -6.57
CA ASN A 24 -14.16 6.56 -7.11
C ASN A 24 -15.42 6.69 -6.23
N GLU A 25 -16.53 6.18 -6.73
CA GLU A 25 -17.83 6.21 -6.05
C GLU A 25 -17.87 5.47 -4.71
N TYR A 26 -16.93 4.54 -4.47
CA TYR A 26 -16.78 3.80 -3.21
C TYR A 26 -15.90 4.53 -2.19
N GLY A 27 -15.31 5.68 -2.55
CA GLY A 27 -14.51 6.54 -1.69
C GLY A 27 -13.05 6.14 -1.55
N TYR A 28 -12.54 5.25 -2.41
CA TYR A 28 -11.10 4.99 -2.54
C TYR A 28 -10.58 5.39 -3.92
N LEU A 29 -9.31 5.13 -4.24
CA LEU A 29 -8.71 5.55 -5.50
C LEU A 29 -8.74 4.44 -6.53
N TYR A 30 -9.03 4.79 -7.79
CA TYR A 30 -8.69 3.93 -8.91
C TYR A 30 -7.19 3.65 -8.91
N ASP A 31 -6.78 2.43 -9.26
CA ASP A 31 -5.36 2.08 -9.33
C ASP A 31 -4.67 2.83 -10.49
N TYR A 32 -5.32 2.85 -11.65
CA TYR A 32 -4.94 3.72 -12.76
C TYR A 32 -6.17 4.14 -13.59
N VAL A 33 -5.97 5.18 -14.40
CA VAL A 33 -6.98 5.71 -15.33
C VAL A 33 -6.34 5.87 -16.70
N ASP A 34 -6.97 5.31 -17.74
CA ASP A 34 -6.54 5.43 -19.12
C ASP A 34 -7.76 5.75 -20.00
N GLY A 35 -7.91 7.02 -20.38
CA GLY A 35 -9.11 7.52 -21.05
C GLY A 35 -10.38 7.24 -20.24
N ASP A 36 -11.29 6.48 -20.83
CA ASP A 36 -12.54 6.07 -20.18
C ASP A 36 -12.39 4.84 -19.25
N TYR A 37 -11.29 4.13 -19.36
CA TYR A 37 -11.01 2.98 -18.49
C TYR A 37 -10.53 3.41 -17.12
N LYS A 38 -11.13 2.85 -16.08
CA LYS A 38 -10.82 3.13 -14.68
C LYS A 38 -10.68 1.82 -13.90
N ASP A 39 -9.50 1.52 -13.41
CA ASP A 39 -9.24 0.28 -12.67
C ASP A 39 -9.67 0.41 -11.20
N LEU A 40 -10.67 -0.37 -10.83
CA LEU A 40 -11.21 -0.46 -9.46
C LEU A 40 -10.44 -1.41 -8.54
N SER A 41 -9.38 -2.03 -9.02
CA SER A 41 -8.59 -2.97 -8.22
C SER A 41 -8.09 -2.30 -6.95
N VAL A 42 -8.30 -2.94 -5.80
CA VAL A 42 -7.73 -2.47 -4.53
C VAL A 42 -6.29 -2.93 -4.46
N ARG A 43 -5.38 -1.98 -4.68
CA ARG A 43 -3.92 -2.15 -4.65
C ARG A 43 -3.29 -1.15 -3.69
N PRO A 44 -2.06 -1.40 -3.20
CA PRO A 44 -1.43 -0.55 -2.19
C PRO A 44 -0.98 0.82 -2.71
N ASN A 45 -0.98 1.05 -4.03
CA ASN A 45 -0.52 2.31 -4.64
C ASN A 45 -1.21 3.56 -4.05
N MET A 46 -2.48 3.43 -3.68
CA MET A 46 -3.24 4.52 -3.06
C MET A 46 -2.70 4.97 -1.69
N VAL A 47 -1.87 4.16 -1.03
CA VAL A 47 -1.26 4.51 0.28
C VAL A 47 -0.35 5.73 0.14
N PHE A 48 0.38 5.85 -0.96
CA PHE A 48 1.26 7.01 -1.19
C PHE A 48 0.49 8.33 -1.20
N ALA A 49 -0.71 8.34 -1.78
CA ALA A 49 -1.54 9.53 -1.83
C ALA A 49 -2.00 10.03 -0.43
N ILE A 50 -1.95 9.16 0.59
CA ILE A 50 -2.33 9.51 1.97
C ILE A 50 -1.15 9.57 2.95
N ALA A 51 0.00 9.00 2.58
CA ALA A 51 1.22 9.03 3.38
C ALA A 51 2.01 10.33 3.21
N PHE A 52 2.07 10.87 1.99
CA PHE A 52 2.86 12.07 1.72
C PHE A 52 2.24 13.35 2.31
N ASP A 53 3.08 14.33 2.67
CA ASP A 53 2.67 15.56 3.33
C ASP A 53 1.75 16.41 2.45
N TYR A 54 2.05 16.52 1.17
CA TYR A 54 1.32 17.34 0.20
C TYR A 54 0.26 16.52 -0.56
N SER A 55 -0.56 15.79 0.20
CA SER A 55 -1.64 15.01 -0.37
C SER A 55 -2.78 15.90 -0.89
N PRO A 56 -3.26 15.70 -2.13
CA PRO A 56 -4.40 16.44 -2.68
C PRO A 56 -5.75 15.99 -2.11
N LEU A 57 -5.76 14.98 -1.23
CA LEU A 57 -6.98 14.41 -0.67
C LEU A 57 -7.42 15.10 0.63
N GLN A 58 -8.73 15.26 0.80
CA GLN A 58 -9.31 15.72 2.05
C GLN A 58 -9.25 14.64 3.15
N GLN A 59 -9.35 15.04 4.42
CA GLN A 59 -9.27 14.11 5.56
C GLN A 59 -10.28 12.94 5.47
N LYS A 60 -11.51 13.22 5.02
CA LYS A 60 -12.54 12.18 4.84
C LYS A 60 -12.11 11.17 3.78
N GLN A 61 -11.53 11.63 2.67
CA GLN A 61 -11.04 10.76 1.59
C GLN A 61 -9.83 9.94 2.06
N LYS A 62 -8.88 10.58 2.74
CA LYS A 62 -7.71 9.88 3.34
C LYS A 62 -8.15 8.76 4.29
N LYS A 63 -9.15 9.03 5.13
CA LYS A 63 -9.70 8.02 6.03
C LYS A 63 -10.33 6.86 5.27
N SER A 64 -11.14 7.14 4.25
CA SER A 64 -11.79 6.12 3.44
C SER A 64 -10.77 5.24 2.69
N VAL A 65 -9.71 5.83 2.14
CA VAL A 65 -8.60 5.10 1.51
C VAL A 65 -7.88 4.22 2.55
N LEU A 66 -7.57 4.77 3.73
CA LEU A 66 -6.91 3.98 4.79
C LEU A 66 -7.78 2.82 5.26
N ASP A 67 -9.08 3.02 5.40
CA ASP A 67 -10.04 1.99 5.84
C ASP A 67 -10.08 0.80 4.86
N ILE A 68 -10.13 1.06 3.55
CA ILE A 68 -10.12 -0.02 2.55
C ILE A 68 -8.77 -0.75 2.49
N VAL A 69 -7.66 -0.03 2.58
CA VAL A 69 -6.31 -0.62 2.64
C VAL A 69 -6.17 -1.51 3.88
N THR A 70 -6.59 -1.02 5.04
CA THR A 70 -6.58 -1.80 6.28
C THR A 70 -7.39 -3.07 6.15
N LYS A 71 -8.60 -2.96 5.61
CA LYS A 71 -9.54 -4.07 5.51
C LYS A 71 -9.10 -5.16 4.54
N GLU A 72 -8.49 -4.79 3.41
CA GLU A 72 -8.27 -5.73 2.31
C GLU A 72 -6.80 -6.06 2.08
N LEU A 73 -5.90 -5.14 2.40
CA LEU A 73 -4.48 -5.32 2.07
C LEU A 73 -3.59 -5.58 3.28
N LEU A 74 -3.95 -5.07 4.46
CA LEU A 74 -3.08 -5.21 5.62
C LEU A 74 -2.97 -6.68 6.06
N THR A 75 -1.72 -7.11 6.26
CA THR A 75 -1.34 -8.40 6.85
C THR A 75 -0.36 -8.17 8.00
N PRO A 76 -0.10 -9.17 8.84
CA PRO A 76 0.98 -9.06 9.84
C PRO A 76 2.39 -8.88 9.25
N LYS A 77 2.55 -9.04 7.94
CA LYS A 77 3.85 -9.04 7.25
C LYS A 77 3.96 -7.98 6.14
N GLY A 78 3.07 -7.00 6.12
CA GLY A 78 3.05 -5.93 5.13
C GLY A 78 1.72 -5.77 4.40
N LEU A 79 1.71 -5.05 3.30
CA LEU A 79 0.51 -4.87 2.49
C LEU A 79 0.49 -5.84 1.31
N ARG A 80 -0.65 -6.49 1.08
CA ARG A 80 -0.89 -7.25 -0.15
C ARG A 80 -0.80 -6.35 -1.36
N SER A 81 -0.23 -6.86 -2.43
CA SER A 81 -0.15 -6.18 -3.73
C SER A 81 -1.48 -6.13 -4.49
N LEU A 82 -2.45 -6.97 -4.10
CA LEU A 82 -3.80 -7.02 -4.64
C LEU A 82 -4.77 -7.55 -3.58
N SER A 83 -6.00 -7.02 -3.57
CA SER A 83 -7.06 -7.52 -2.69
C SER A 83 -7.43 -8.97 -2.98
N PRO A 84 -7.67 -9.79 -1.93
CA PRO A 84 -8.18 -11.16 -2.09
C PRO A 84 -9.54 -11.26 -2.83
N LYS A 85 -10.25 -10.15 -2.96
CA LYS A 85 -11.53 -10.09 -3.69
C LYS A 85 -11.37 -9.82 -5.17
N SER A 86 -10.17 -9.44 -5.61
CA SER A 86 -9.91 -9.12 -7.01
C SER A 86 -9.73 -10.38 -7.85
N MET A 87 -10.21 -10.32 -9.08
CA MET A 87 -9.93 -11.36 -10.08
C MET A 87 -8.40 -11.46 -10.29
N GLY A 88 -7.90 -12.67 -10.41
CA GLY A 88 -6.46 -12.90 -10.59
C GLY A 88 -5.64 -12.85 -9.29
N TYR A 89 -6.28 -12.76 -8.11
CA TYR A 89 -5.58 -12.85 -6.84
C TYR A 89 -4.78 -14.16 -6.73
N ASN A 90 -3.47 -14.00 -6.54
CA ASN A 90 -2.53 -15.11 -6.38
C ASN A 90 -1.52 -14.77 -5.25
N PRO A 91 -1.79 -15.20 -4.02
CA PRO A 91 -1.02 -14.79 -2.84
C PRO A 91 0.30 -15.56 -2.66
N ASN A 92 0.52 -16.66 -3.38
CA ASN A 92 1.63 -17.58 -3.11
C ASN A 92 2.75 -17.37 -4.13
N TYR A 93 3.94 -17.00 -3.64
CA TYR A 93 5.14 -16.85 -4.46
C TYR A 93 5.92 -18.17 -4.51
N VAL A 94 5.40 -19.13 -5.28
CA VAL A 94 5.93 -20.51 -5.37
C VAL A 94 5.91 -21.04 -6.80
N GLY A 95 6.62 -22.14 -7.04
CA GLY A 95 6.66 -22.81 -8.34
C GLY A 95 7.76 -22.32 -9.27
N PRO A 96 7.67 -22.65 -10.57
CA PRO A 96 8.58 -22.17 -11.61
C PRO A 96 8.60 -20.66 -11.74
N GLN A 97 9.63 -20.10 -12.37
CA GLN A 97 9.80 -18.64 -12.49
C GLN A 97 8.54 -17.95 -13.05
N ARG A 98 7.95 -18.48 -14.11
CA ARG A 98 6.75 -17.90 -14.73
C ARG A 98 5.57 -17.77 -13.75
N GLU A 99 5.39 -18.74 -12.87
CA GLU A 99 4.31 -18.72 -11.86
C GLU A 99 4.62 -17.69 -10.77
N ARG A 100 5.90 -17.61 -10.35
CA ARG A 100 6.35 -16.61 -9.39
C ARG A 100 6.22 -15.20 -9.95
N ASP A 101 6.64 -14.96 -11.19
CA ASP A 101 6.52 -13.66 -11.86
C ASP A 101 5.05 -13.22 -11.97
N TYR A 102 4.15 -14.17 -12.25
CA TYR A 102 2.71 -13.90 -12.25
C TYR A 102 2.20 -13.53 -10.84
N ALA A 103 2.64 -14.21 -9.79
CA ALA A 103 2.21 -13.96 -8.42
C ALA A 103 2.80 -12.67 -7.83
N TYR A 104 3.92 -12.18 -8.36
CA TYR A 104 4.79 -11.16 -7.75
C TYR A 104 4.06 -9.88 -7.32
N HIS A 105 3.04 -9.45 -8.09
CA HIS A 105 2.20 -8.30 -7.79
C HIS A 105 0.69 -8.63 -7.79
N GLN A 106 0.33 -9.89 -7.55
CA GLN A 106 -1.06 -10.34 -7.61
C GLN A 106 -1.59 -10.85 -6.26
N GLY A 107 -1.03 -10.41 -5.14
CA GLY A 107 -1.55 -10.78 -3.84
C GLY A 107 -0.49 -11.07 -2.78
N THR A 108 0.78 -11.19 -3.16
CA THR A 108 1.91 -11.26 -2.22
C THR A 108 1.96 -10.02 -1.33
N ALA A 109 2.43 -10.17 -0.09
CA ALA A 109 2.54 -9.07 0.87
C ALA A 109 3.96 -8.50 0.89
N TRP A 110 4.05 -7.17 0.88
CA TRP A 110 5.30 -6.43 0.78
C TRP A 110 5.57 -5.65 2.06
N PRO A 111 6.64 -5.98 2.81
CA PRO A 111 6.93 -5.36 4.11
C PRO A 111 7.29 -3.88 4.00
N TRP A 112 8.01 -3.45 2.96
CA TRP A 112 8.40 -2.06 2.78
C TRP A 112 7.20 -1.08 2.67
N LEU A 113 6.07 -1.56 2.14
CA LEU A 113 4.84 -0.77 2.05
C LEU A 113 4.21 -0.48 3.42
N ALA A 114 4.53 -1.30 4.43
CA ALA A 114 4.02 -1.09 5.78
C ALA A 114 4.48 0.24 6.37
N GLY A 115 5.69 0.70 6.06
CA GLY A 115 6.21 1.99 6.51
C GLY A 115 5.30 3.15 6.09
N PHE A 116 4.91 3.19 4.82
CA PHE A 116 3.98 4.22 4.29
C PHE A 116 2.58 4.08 4.89
N TYR A 117 2.11 2.85 5.09
CA TYR A 117 0.83 2.62 5.77
C TYR A 117 0.87 3.14 7.22
N PHE A 118 1.93 2.85 7.97
CA PHE A 118 2.09 3.32 9.35
C PHE A 118 2.15 4.84 9.42
N GLU A 119 2.86 5.47 8.50
CA GLU A 119 2.91 6.92 8.40
C GLU A 119 1.52 7.52 8.14
N ALA A 120 0.80 6.99 7.16
CA ALA A 120 -0.57 7.42 6.85
C ALA A 120 -1.51 7.22 8.06
N TYR A 121 -1.39 6.08 8.74
CA TYR A 121 -2.18 5.77 9.93
C TYR A 121 -1.92 6.78 11.06
N LEU A 122 -0.65 7.07 11.36
CA LEU A 122 -0.28 8.03 12.40
C LEU A 122 -0.64 9.48 12.03
N LYS A 123 -0.60 9.84 10.74
CA LYS A 123 -1.08 11.16 10.29
C LYS A 123 -2.56 11.37 10.57
N LEU A 124 -3.37 10.31 10.45
CA LEU A 124 -4.82 10.36 10.72
C LEU A 124 -5.15 10.24 12.21
N TYR A 125 -4.57 9.28 12.90
CA TYR A 125 -4.94 8.92 14.27
C TYR A 125 -4.01 9.49 15.35
N LYS A 126 -2.89 10.12 14.97
CA LYS A 126 -1.94 10.73 15.89
C LYS A 126 -1.50 9.73 16.98
N ARG A 127 -1.39 10.17 18.22
CA ARG A 127 -0.97 9.33 19.35
C ARG A 127 -1.89 8.13 19.61
N SER A 128 -3.17 8.24 19.29
CA SER A 128 -4.10 7.11 19.48
C SER A 128 -3.78 5.92 18.57
N GLY A 129 -3.04 6.13 17.49
CA GLY A 129 -2.62 5.08 16.58
C GLY A 129 -1.38 4.29 17.02
N LEU A 130 -0.59 4.77 17.99
CA LEU A 130 0.71 4.19 18.34
C LEU A 130 0.61 2.72 18.75
N SER A 131 -0.28 2.38 19.66
CA SER A 131 -0.42 0.99 20.15
C SER A 131 -0.84 0.00 19.06
N PHE A 132 -1.54 0.47 18.04
CA PHE A 132 -1.85 -0.37 16.88
C PHE A 132 -0.59 -0.62 16.05
N ILE A 133 0.20 0.42 15.76
CA ILE A 133 1.46 0.29 15.00
C ILE A 133 2.46 -0.60 15.74
N GLU A 134 2.64 -0.42 17.04
CA GLU A 134 3.53 -1.26 17.86
C GLU A 134 3.16 -2.75 17.74
N ARG A 135 1.87 -3.08 17.82
CA ARG A 135 1.40 -4.46 17.63
C ARG A 135 1.68 -4.99 16.21
N GLN A 136 1.57 -4.16 15.18
CA GLN A 136 1.93 -4.57 13.83
C GLN A 136 3.44 -4.82 13.69
N MET A 137 4.27 -4.02 14.34
CA MET A 137 5.73 -4.16 14.29
C MET A 137 6.24 -5.45 14.97
N ILE A 138 5.59 -5.92 16.03
CA ILE A 138 5.93 -7.19 16.69
C ILE A 138 5.91 -8.36 15.70
N GLY A 139 5.03 -8.33 14.70
CA GLY A 139 4.95 -9.35 13.65
C GLY A 139 6.21 -9.53 12.80
N TYR A 140 7.16 -8.58 12.86
CA TYR A 140 8.42 -8.64 12.13
C TYR A 140 9.61 -9.17 12.95
N GLU A 141 9.53 -9.14 14.27
CA GLU A 141 10.65 -9.52 15.14
C GLU A 141 11.13 -10.96 14.92
N ASP A 142 10.19 -11.89 14.83
CA ASP A 142 10.48 -13.32 14.58
C ASP A 142 11.10 -13.55 13.19
N GLU A 143 10.75 -12.72 12.21
CA GLU A 143 11.28 -12.85 10.85
C GLU A 143 12.74 -12.43 10.76
N MET A 144 13.16 -11.47 11.56
CA MET A 144 14.56 -11.00 11.59
C MET A 144 15.54 -12.05 12.11
N VAL A 145 15.04 -13.13 12.73
CA VAL A 145 15.86 -14.22 13.25
C VAL A 145 15.60 -15.57 12.59
N SER A 146 14.57 -15.66 11.73
CA SER A 146 14.16 -16.93 11.13
C SER A 146 14.51 -17.08 9.65
N HIS A 147 14.12 -16.16 8.80
CA HIS A 147 14.32 -16.26 7.33
C HIS A 147 15.54 -15.46 6.86
N CYS A 148 15.66 -14.22 7.31
CA CYS A 148 16.78 -13.32 7.00
C CYS A 148 17.38 -12.83 8.32
N ILE A 149 18.59 -13.24 8.68
CA ILE A 149 19.21 -12.85 9.95
C ILE A 149 19.50 -11.35 9.93
N GLY A 150 18.81 -10.59 10.80
CA GLY A 150 18.97 -9.14 10.93
C GLY A 150 18.27 -8.31 9.84
N SER A 151 17.44 -8.92 8.98
CA SER A 151 16.67 -8.21 7.95
C SER A 151 15.33 -8.90 7.67
N LEU A 152 14.52 -8.29 6.82
CA LEU A 152 13.25 -8.87 6.35
C LEU A 152 13.43 -9.48 4.96
N PRO A 153 12.67 -10.52 4.61
CA PRO A 153 12.60 -10.98 3.23
C PRO A 153 11.95 -9.92 2.34
N GLU A 154 12.25 -9.97 1.06
CA GLU A 154 11.71 -9.05 0.05
C GLU A 154 10.18 -8.99 0.07
N LEU A 155 9.53 -10.15 0.16
CA LEU A 155 8.08 -10.27 0.19
C LEU A 155 7.65 -11.49 1.01
N PHE A 156 6.35 -11.57 1.28
CA PHE A 156 5.70 -12.71 1.94
C PHE A 156 4.56 -13.24 1.09
N ASP A 157 4.23 -14.52 1.27
CA ASP A 157 2.94 -15.02 0.78
C ASP A 157 1.81 -14.17 1.39
N GLY A 158 0.80 -13.83 0.60
CA GLY A 158 -0.27 -12.92 1.03
C GLY A 158 -1.34 -13.57 1.92
N ASN A 159 -1.29 -14.89 2.10
CA ASN A 159 -2.18 -15.66 2.97
C ASN A 159 -1.39 -16.38 4.07
N PRO A 160 -2.04 -16.73 5.19
CA PRO A 160 -1.41 -17.54 6.23
C PRO A 160 -0.78 -18.83 5.66
N PRO A 161 0.40 -19.22 6.13
CA PRO A 161 1.13 -18.68 7.28
C PRO A 161 2.03 -17.46 6.99
N PHE A 162 1.83 -16.74 5.87
CA PHE A 162 2.62 -15.56 5.47
C PHE A 162 4.12 -15.86 5.39
N LYS A 163 4.48 -16.87 4.64
CA LYS A 163 5.86 -17.33 4.54
C LYS A 163 6.73 -16.33 3.79
N GLY A 164 7.90 -16.00 4.34
CA GLY A 164 8.90 -15.16 3.70
C GLY A 164 9.42 -15.75 2.39
N ARG A 165 9.60 -14.90 1.37
CA ARG A 165 9.95 -15.25 0.00
C ARG A 165 10.86 -14.19 -0.61
N GLY A 166 11.33 -14.45 -1.82
CA GLY A 166 12.14 -13.53 -2.60
C GLY A 166 13.58 -13.42 -2.11
N ALA A 167 14.19 -12.27 -2.34
CA ALA A 167 15.56 -12.00 -1.95
C ALA A 167 15.74 -11.96 -0.42
N VAL A 168 16.92 -12.36 0.02
CA VAL A 168 17.37 -12.33 1.42
C VAL A 168 18.13 -11.03 1.63
N SER A 169 17.76 -10.26 2.63
CA SER A 169 18.26 -8.92 2.94
C SER A 169 17.93 -7.86 1.87
N PHE A 170 16.89 -7.14 2.16
CA PHE A 170 16.44 -5.98 1.38
C PHE A 170 16.56 -4.71 2.22
#